data_7030ea18716973f058f21b99cdf80651
#
_entry.id   7030ea18716973f058f21b99cdf80651
#
_cell.length_a   1.000
_cell.length_b   1.000
_cell.length_c   1.000
_cell.angle_alpha   90.00
_cell.angle_beta   90.00
_cell.angle_gamma   90.00
#
_symmetry.space_group_name_H-M   'P 1'
#
loop_
_entity.id
_entity.type
_entity.pdbx_description
1 polymer ?
#
loop_
_entity_poly.entity_id
_entity_poly.type
_entity_poly.pdbx_seq_one_letter_code
_entity_poly.pdbx_strand_id
1 'polypeptide(L)'
;MIELIKYGNTNTYLLKGTKGNLLIDTDYAGSIQGFFKAIKEVNVSLNDITYILATHYHPDHIGLVSELMELGVNLLVVDTQIDSIHYSDEIFARQPELKYKPLDAGKAKILGISESRKFLKELGIEGEIVSTPSHSKDSISIALD
;
A
#
# COMPACT_ATOMS: atom_id res chain seq x y z
N MET A 1 8.62 -11.27 -9.31
CA MET A 1 7.34 -12.01 -9.42
C MET A 1 6.20 -11.20 -8.80
N ILE A 2 5.04 -11.24 -9.40
CA ILE A 2 3.85 -10.51 -8.95
C ILE A 2 2.79 -11.53 -8.54
N GLU A 3 2.23 -11.36 -7.33
CA GLU A 3 1.13 -12.17 -6.84
C GLU A 3 -0.11 -11.30 -6.72
N LEU A 4 -1.23 -11.69 -7.33
CA LEU A 4 -2.51 -11.02 -7.14
C LEU A 4 -3.19 -11.56 -5.88
N ILE A 5 -3.59 -10.64 -5.00
CA ILE A 5 -4.31 -10.94 -3.76
C ILE A 5 -5.70 -10.32 -3.89
N LYS A 6 -6.72 -11.16 -4.04
CA LYS A 6 -8.09 -10.71 -4.31
C LYS A 6 -9.02 -11.06 -3.16
N TYR A 7 -9.61 -10.04 -2.52
CA TYR A 7 -10.53 -10.24 -1.38
C TYR A 7 -11.69 -9.24 -1.34
N GLY A 8 -11.71 -8.30 -2.25
CA GLY A 8 -12.73 -7.29 -2.35
C GLY A 8 -12.84 -6.78 -3.79
N ASN A 9 -13.08 -5.50 -3.96
CA ASN A 9 -13.26 -4.89 -5.28
C ASN A 9 -11.96 -4.35 -5.85
N THR A 10 -10.97 -4.04 -5.01
CA THR A 10 -9.68 -3.51 -5.44
C THR A 10 -8.69 -4.65 -5.63
N ASN A 11 -7.92 -4.60 -6.71
CA ASN A 11 -6.83 -5.52 -6.90
C ASN A 11 -5.65 -5.12 -6.03
N THR A 12 -5.23 -6.05 -5.18
CA THR A 12 -4.04 -5.91 -4.35
C THR A 12 -2.94 -6.77 -4.95
N TYR A 13 -1.75 -6.23 -5.09
CA TYR A 13 -0.62 -6.95 -5.65
C TYR A 13 0.52 -7.04 -4.64
N LEU A 14 1.19 -8.19 -4.61
CA LEU A 14 2.43 -8.35 -3.88
C LEU A 14 3.57 -8.51 -4.88
N LEU A 15 4.50 -7.55 -4.88
CA LEU A 15 5.73 -7.66 -5.64
C LEU A 15 6.76 -8.38 -4.77
N LYS A 16 7.17 -9.56 -5.20
CA LYS A 16 8.15 -10.36 -4.47
C LYS A 16 9.56 -10.05 -4.95
N GLY A 17 10.34 -9.45 -4.10
CA GLY A 17 11.76 -9.22 -4.34
C GLY A 17 12.60 -10.30 -3.66
N THR A 18 13.88 -10.37 -4.02
CA THR A 18 14.80 -11.33 -3.43
C THR A 18 15.17 -11.00 -1.98
N LYS A 19 14.95 -9.75 -1.56
CA LYS A 19 15.33 -9.26 -0.23
C LYS A 19 14.17 -8.66 0.55
N GLY A 20 13.00 -8.54 -0.07
CA GLY A 20 11.82 -7.98 0.57
C GLY A 20 10.67 -7.91 -0.39
N ASN A 21 9.46 -7.77 0.15
CA ASN A 21 8.24 -7.79 -0.63
C ASN A 21 7.46 -6.48 -0.43
N LEU A 22 6.85 -5.98 -1.49
CA LEU A 22 6.09 -4.75 -1.50
C LEU A 22 4.63 -5.05 -1.82
N LEU A 23 3.76 -4.76 -0.85
CA LEU A 23 2.30 -4.85 -1.05
C LEU A 23 1.81 -3.55 -1.67
N ILE A 24 1.02 -3.65 -2.72
CA ILE A 24 0.48 -2.50 -3.44
C ILE A 24 -1.02 -2.47 -3.27
N ASP A 25 -1.51 -1.41 -2.63
CA ASP A 25 -2.91 -1.17 -2.29
C ASP A 25 -3.49 -2.18 -1.30
N THR A 26 -4.58 -1.78 -0.68
CA THR A 26 -5.47 -2.64 0.10
C THR A 26 -6.88 -2.51 -0.48
N ASP A 27 -7.87 -2.89 0.27
CA ASP A 27 -9.26 -2.64 -0.03
C ASP A 27 -9.85 -1.68 1.01
N TYR A 28 -11.15 -1.60 1.08
CA TYR A 28 -11.89 -0.71 1.97
C TYR A 28 -11.70 -1.08 3.44
N ALA A 29 -11.87 -0.12 4.34
CA ALA A 29 -11.87 -0.40 5.78
C ALA A 29 -12.95 -1.45 6.10
N GLY A 30 -12.68 -2.31 7.08
CA GLY A 30 -13.57 -3.38 7.47
C GLY A 30 -13.35 -4.70 6.74
N SER A 31 -12.42 -4.77 5.80
CA SER A 31 -12.17 -5.98 4.98
C SER A 31 -10.96 -6.80 5.44
N ILE A 32 -10.45 -6.57 6.66
CA ILE A 32 -9.20 -7.20 7.13
C ILE A 32 -9.27 -8.74 7.16
N GLN A 33 -10.43 -9.31 7.52
CA GLN A 33 -10.57 -10.76 7.56
C GLN A 33 -10.47 -11.38 6.17
N GLY A 34 -11.05 -10.70 5.17
CA GLY A 34 -10.90 -11.11 3.78
C GLY A 34 -9.45 -11.06 3.31
N PHE A 35 -8.71 -10.04 3.73
CA PHE A 35 -7.29 -9.92 3.44
C PHE A 35 -6.50 -11.11 4.01
N PHE A 36 -6.69 -11.44 5.29
CA PHE A 36 -5.99 -12.57 5.92
C PHE A 36 -6.29 -13.90 5.20
N LYS A 37 -7.55 -14.11 4.84
CA LYS A 37 -7.92 -15.31 4.08
C LYS A 37 -7.24 -15.34 2.72
N ALA A 38 -7.20 -14.22 2.02
CA ALA A 38 -6.63 -14.13 0.68
C ALA A 38 -5.11 -14.36 0.67
N ILE A 39 -4.37 -13.80 1.62
CA ILE A 39 -2.92 -14.05 1.68
C ILE A 39 -2.61 -15.50 2.02
N LYS A 40 -3.41 -16.13 2.86
CA LYS A 40 -3.27 -17.55 3.19
C LYS A 40 -3.47 -18.44 1.96
N GLU A 41 -4.45 -18.11 1.13
CA GLU A 41 -4.75 -18.86 -0.11
C GLU A 41 -3.57 -18.84 -1.10
N VAL A 42 -2.73 -17.81 -1.07
CA VAL A 42 -1.55 -17.71 -1.93
C VAL A 42 -0.25 -18.02 -1.17
N ASN A 43 -0.35 -18.63 0.01
CA ASN A 43 0.79 -19.03 0.83
C ASN A 43 1.70 -17.86 1.23
N VAL A 44 1.12 -16.70 1.48
CA VAL A 44 1.83 -15.52 1.97
C VAL A 44 1.48 -15.33 3.43
N SER A 45 2.49 -15.10 4.27
CA SER A 45 2.27 -14.72 5.67
C SER A 45 2.42 -13.20 5.81
N LEU A 46 1.83 -12.65 6.86
CA LEU A 46 1.93 -11.21 7.13
C LEU A 46 3.41 -10.78 7.30
N ASN A 47 4.23 -11.64 7.89
CA ASN A 47 5.66 -11.37 8.07
C ASN A 47 6.44 -11.30 6.76
N ASP A 48 5.89 -11.81 5.67
CA ASP A 48 6.50 -11.73 4.35
C ASP A 48 6.34 -10.35 3.71
N ILE A 49 5.46 -9.50 4.26
CA ILE A 49 5.18 -8.18 3.70
C ILE A 49 6.08 -7.15 4.38
N THR A 50 7.04 -6.62 3.64
CA THR A 50 8.02 -5.66 4.17
C THR A 50 7.46 -4.24 4.21
N TYR A 51 6.90 -3.80 3.10
CA TYR A 51 6.31 -2.48 2.94
C TYR A 51 4.95 -2.56 2.27
N ILE A 52 4.10 -1.58 2.58
CA ILE A 52 2.87 -1.32 1.84
C ILE A 52 2.96 0.05 1.17
N LEU A 53 2.55 0.12 -0.08
CA LEU A 53 2.52 1.32 -0.90
C LEU A 53 1.14 1.48 -1.50
N ALA A 54 0.53 2.65 -1.36
CA ALA A 54 -0.72 2.95 -2.03
C ALA A 54 -0.45 3.59 -3.40
N THR A 55 -1.19 3.19 -4.42
CA THR A 55 -1.12 3.86 -5.72
C THR A 55 -1.70 5.27 -5.61
N HIS A 56 -2.72 5.44 -4.78
CA HIS A 56 -3.31 6.73 -4.42
C HIS A 56 -4.14 6.53 -3.14
N TYR A 57 -4.53 7.64 -2.51
CA TYR A 57 -5.11 7.61 -1.16
C TYR A 57 -6.64 7.67 -1.14
N HIS A 58 -7.29 7.11 -2.16
CA HIS A 58 -8.75 6.90 -2.15
C HIS A 58 -9.12 5.76 -1.18
N PRO A 59 -10.35 5.78 -0.63
CA PRO A 59 -10.73 4.88 0.47
C PRO A 59 -10.55 3.39 0.17
N ASP A 60 -10.84 2.98 -1.06
CA ASP A 60 -10.76 1.58 -1.48
C ASP A 60 -9.33 1.09 -1.76
N HIS A 61 -8.33 1.95 -1.55
CA HIS A 61 -6.91 1.60 -1.72
C HIS A 61 -6.12 1.68 -0.42
N ILE A 62 -6.65 2.33 0.62
CA ILE A 62 -5.89 2.53 1.86
C ILE A 62 -6.65 2.10 3.12
N GLY A 63 -7.79 1.45 2.97
CA GLY A 63 -8.66 1.16 4.10
C GLY A 63 -8.05 0.27 5.19
N LEU A 64 -7.06 -0.57 4.86
CA LEU A 64 -6.42 -1.46 5.81
C LEU A 64 -5.01 -1.02 6.22
N VAL A 65 -4.50 0.08 5.69
CA VAL A 65 -3.10 0.45 5.88
C VAL A 65 -2.75 0.63 7.36
N SER A 66 -3.58 1.37 8.12
CA SER A 66 -3.32 1.59 9.55
C SER A 66 -3.30 0.28 10.35
N GLU A 67 -4.24 -0.63 10.07
CA GLU A 67 -4.29 -1.93 10.74
C GLU A 67 -3.05 -2.76 10.44
N LEU A 68 -2.61 -2.77 9.18
CA LEU A 68 -1.40 -3.49 8.80
C LEU A 68 -0.15 -2.88 9.43
N MET A 69 -0.09 -1.56 9.58
CA MET A 69 1.01 -0.90 10.28
C MET A 69 1.05 -1.32 11.75
N GLU A 70 -0.09 -1.41 12.42
CA GLU A 70 -0.16 -1.90 13.79
C GLU A 70 0.33 -3.33 13.92
N LEU A 71 0.22 -4.12 12.87
CA LEU A 71 0.68 -5.50 12.81
C LEU A 71 2.13 -5.64 12.35
N GLY A 72 2.82 -4.53 12.15
CA GLY A 72 4.26 -4.52 11.86
C GLY A 72 4.66 -4.30 10.40
N VAL A 73 3.70 -4.06 9.50
CA VAL A 73 4.02 -3.71 8.12
C VAL A 73 4.41 -2.23 8.05
N ASN A 74 5.49 -1.91 7.34
CA ASN A 74 5.95 -0.53 7.21
C ASN A 74 5.24 0.17 6.05
N LEU A 75 4.79 1.41 6.28
CA LEU A 75 4.20 2.23 5.22
C LEU A 75 5.29 2.96 4.45
N LEU A 76 5.24 2.82 3.13
CA LEU A 76 6.05 3.59 2.20
C LEU A 76 5.19 4.68 1.58
N VAL A 77 5.61 5.94 1.72
CA VAL A 77 4.95 7.09 1.11
C VAL A 77 5.93 7.77 0.17
N VAL A 78 5.53 7.93 -1.08
CA VAL A 78 6.32 8.70 -2.05
C VAL A 78 6.11 10.20 -1.78
N ASP A 79 7.14 11.00 -1.91
CA ASP A 79 7.08 12.44 -1.60
C ASP A 79 5.95 13.16 -2.36
N THR A 80 5.61 12.73 -3.56
CA THR A 80 4.50 13.28 -4.34
C THR A 80 3.12 12.97 -3.74
N GLN A 81 3.05 12.09 -2.75
CA GLN A 81 1.78 11.66 -2.11
C GLN A 81 1.54 12.29 -0.74
N ILE A 82 2.53 12.94 -0.16
CA ILE A 82 2.47 13.41 1.24
C ILE A 82 1.23 14.24 1.54
N ASP A 83 0.86 15.14 0.66
CA ASP A 83 -0.29 16.03 0.87
C ASP A 83 -1.65 15.31 0.77
N SER A 84 -1.67 14.08 0.32
CA SER A 84 -2.91 13.32 0.05
C SER A 84 -3.18 12.21 1.06
N ILE A 85 -2.27 11.93 1.99
CA ILE A 85 -2.41 10.77 2.87
C ILE A 85 -3.65 10.82 3.76
N HIS A 86 -4.22 11.99 4.01
CA HIS A 86 -5.42 12.19 4.81
C HIS A 86 -6.70 12.40 3.99
N TYR A 87 -6.60 12.21 2.65
CA TYR A 87 -7.72 12.44 1.75
C TYR A 87 -8.99 11.68 2.16
N SER A 88 -8.84 10.46 2.64
CA SER A 88 -9.98 9.58 2.98
C SER A 88 -10.49 9.72 4.41
N ASP A 89 -9.86 10.53 5.24
CA ASP A 89 -10.20 10.63 6.66
C ASP A 89 -11.66 11.04 6.88
N GLU A 90 -12.15 12.07 6.18
CA GLU A 90 -13.53 12.54 6.31
C GLU A 90 -14.55 11.53 5.76
N ILE A 91 -14.16 10.82 4.69
CA ILE A 91 -15.01 9.78 4.11
C ILE A 91 -15.25 8.68 5.13
N PHE A 92 -14.21 8.19 5.78
CA PHE A 92 -14.32 7.15 6.80
C PHE A 92 -14.91 7.67 8.12
N ALA A 93 -14.77 8.95 8.43
CA ALA A 93 -15.39 9.56 9.60
C ALA A 93 -16.92 9.46 9.56
N ARG A 94 -17.50 9.37 8.36
CA ARG A 94 -18.94 9.17 8.16
C ARG A 94 -19.38 7.73 8.32
N GLN A 95 -18.46 6.82 8.52
CA GLN A 95 -18.67 5.37 8.62
C GLN A 95 -17.95 4.82 9.86
N PRO A 96 -18.30 5.31 11.07
CA PRO A 96 -17.56 4.96 12.29
C PRO A 96 -17.60 3.46 12.63
N GLU A 97 -18.58 2.74 12.11
CA GLU A 97 -18.71 1.28 12.30
C GLU A 97 -17.54 0.51 11.65
N LEU A 98 -16.87 1.09 10.68
CA LEU A 98 -15.70 0.47 10.02
C LEU A 98 -14.41 0.62 10.83
N LYS A 99 -14.42 1.50 11.84
CA LYS A 99 -13.28 1.69 12.76
C LYS A 99 -11.96 2.04 12.06
N TYR A 100 -12.03 2.80 10.98
CA TYR A 100 -10.84 3.26 10.28
C TYR A 100 -10.02 4.19 11.19
N LYS A 101 -8.71 4.03 11.16
CA LYS A 101 -7.78 4.90 11.86
C LYS A 101 -6.98 5.73 10.86
N PRO A 102 -6.93 7.07 11.01
CA PRO A 102 -6.10 7.90 10.16
C PRO A 102 -4.63 7.49 10.19
N LEU A 103 -3.95 7.66 9.06
CA LEU A 103 -2.54 7.34 8.95
C LEU A 103 -1.68 8.35 9.70
N ASP A 104 -0.64 7.86 10.35
CA ASP A 104 0.38 8.69 10.97
C ASP A 104 1.58 8.78 10.05
N ALA A 105 1.75 9.93 9.39
CA ALA A 105 2.87 10.18 8.48
C ALA A 105 4.23 10.07 9.19
N GLY A 106 4.28 10.36 10.49
CA GLY A 106 5.51 10.25 11.28
C GLY A 106 6.03 8.82 11.41
N LYS A 107 5.18 7.83 11.16
CA LYS A 107 5.56 6.41 11.19
C LYS A 107 5.87 5.84 9.82
N ALA A 108 5.73 6.63 8.76
CA ALA A 108 5.98 6.19 7.40
C ALA A 108 7.44 6.42 7.01
N LYS A 109 7.92 5.59 6.07
CA LYS A 109 9.14 5.89 5.34
C LYS A 109 8.77 6.79 4.17
N ILE A 110 9.32 7.99 4.14
CA ILE A 110 9.12 8.92 3.02
C ILE A 110 10.21 8.70 1.99
N LEU A 111 9.80 8.40 0.78
CA LEU A 111 10.70 8.11 -0.33
C LEU A 111 10.63 9.22 -1.38
N GLY A 112 11.76 9.85 -1.68
CA GLY A 112 11.85 10.74 -2.85
C GLY A 112 11.66 9.91 -4.12
N ILE A 113 10.78 10.37 -5.02
CA ILE A 113 10.45 9.59 -6.22
C ILE A 113 11.68 9.31 -7.10
N SER A 114 12.65 10.23 -7.12
CA SER A 114 13.90 10.05 -7.86
C SER A 114 14.79 8.94 -7.30
N GLU A 115 14.54 8.52 -6.05
CA GLU A 115 15.29 7.46 -5.38
C GLU A 115 14.59 6.09 -5.49
N SER A 116 13.47 6.02 -6.20
CA SER A 116 12.63 4.83 -6.23
C SER A 116 13.34 3.60 -6.82
N ARG A 117 14.10 3.79 -7.88
CA ARG A 117 14.85 2.69 -8.51
C ARG A 117 15.85 2.08 -7.54
N LYS A 118 16.58 2.92 -6.83
CA LYS A 118 17.56 2.47 -5.83
C LYS A 118 16.86 1.73 -4.68
N PHE A 119 15.75 2.28 -4.20
CA PHE A 119 14.97 1.66 -3.12
C PHE A 119 14.44 0.28 -3.52
N LEU A 120 13.82 0.17 -4.70
CA LEU A 120 13.29 -1.11 -5.18
C LEU A 120 14.40 -2.13 -5.37
N LYS A 121 15.57 -1.70 -5.86
CA LYS A 121 16.72 -2.59 -6.00
C LYS A 121 17.18 -3.16 -4.67
N GLU A 122 17.12 -2.37 -3.59
CA GLU A 122 17.44 -2.85 -2.24
C GLU A 122 16.48 -3.96 -1.77
N LEU A 123 15.26 -3.99 -2.28
CA LEU A 123 14.31 -5.08 -2.05
C LEU A 123 14.50 -6.26 -3.02
N GLY A 124 15.37 -6.11 -4.00
CA GLY A 124 15.55 -7.10 -5.05
C GLY A 124 14.48 -7.02 -6.14
N ILE A 125 13.92 -5.84 -6.36
CA ILE A 125 12.91 -5.57 -7.38
C ILE A 125 13.53 -4.63 -8.42
N GLU A 126 13.54 -5.07 -9.68
CA GLU A 126 14.04 -4.24 -10.80
C GLU A 126 12.88 -3.41 -11.37
N GLY A 127 12.95 -2.11 -11.18
CA GLY A 127 11.90 -1.19 -11.63
C GLY A 127 12.03 0.17 -10.99
N GLU A 128 11.03 1.01 -11.21
CA GLU A 128 10.96 2.34 -10.61
C GLU A 128 9.50 2.75 -10.35
N ILE A 129 9.31 3.71 -9.47
CA ILE A 129 8.02 4.32 -9.22
C ILE A 129 7.95 5.62 -10.02
N VAL A 130 6.87 5.81 -10.75
CA VAL A 130 6.66 7.00 -11.57
C VAL A 130 5.37 7.70 -11.16
N SER A 131 5.35 9.03 -11.23
CA SER A 131 4.14 9.81 -11.00
C SER A 131 3.21 9.70 -12.21
N THR A 132 1.95 9.35 -11.96
CA THR A 132 0.93 9.22 -13.01
C THR A 132 -0.36 9.89 -12.54
N PRO A 133 -0.40 11.24 -12.47
CA PRO A 133 -1.45 11.97 -11.77
C PRO A 133 -2.76 12.16 -12.55
N SER A 134 -3.08 11.25 -13.47
CA SER A 134 -4.29 11.38 -14.30
C SER A 134 -5.59 11.10 -13.56
N HIS A 135 -5.60 10.11 -12.66
CA HIS A 135 -6.77 9.73 -11.85
C HIS A 135 -6.92 10.65 -10.62
N SER A 136 -5.82 10.85 -9.92
CA SER A 136 -5.69 11.80 -8.82
C SER A 136 -4.26 12.32 -8.81
N LYS A 137 -4.02 13.49 -8.20
CA LYS A 137 -2.68 14.11 -8.23
C LYS A 137 -1.62 13.33 -7.47
N ASP A 138 -2.02 12.45 -6.55
CA ASP A 138 -1.12 11.58 -5.78
C ASP A 138 -0.87 10.23 -6.44
N SER A 139 -1.50 9.95 -7.58
CA SER A 139 -1.37 8.64 -8.24
C SER A 139 0.05 8.37 -8.69
N ILE A 140 0.50 7.15 -8.39
CA ILE A 140 1.78 6.62 -8.84
C ILE A 140 1.57 5.28 -9.54
N SER A 141 2.52 4.91 -10.35
CA SER A 141 2.58 3.60 -10.99
C SER A 141 3.95 3.00 -10.78
N ILE A 142 4.04 1.68 -10.85
CA ILE A 142 5.32 0.98 -10.77
C ILE A 142 5.61 0.43 -12.15
N ALA A 143 6.75 0.84 -12.72
CA ALA A 143 7.23 0.35 -13.98
C ALA A 143 8.32 -0.69 -13.72
N LEU A 144 8.02 -1.96 -13.98
CA LEU A 144 8.98 -3.06 -13.84
C LEU A 144 9.81 -3.19 -15.11
N ASP A 145 11.08 -3.47 -14.96
CA ASP A 145 12.00 -3.67 -16.07
C ASP A 145 11.74 -4.99 -16.79
#